data_d313d97c278d99a6b4d29c947005f720
#
_entry.id   d313d97c278d99a6b4d29c947005f720
#
_cell.length_a   1.000
_cell.length_b   1.000
_cell.length_c   1.000
_cell.angle_alpha   90.00
_cell.angle_beta   90.00
_cell.angle_gamma   90.00
#
_symmetry.space_group_name_H-M   'P 1'
#
loop_
_entity.id
_entity.type
_entity.pdbx_description
1 polymer ?
#
loop_
_entity_poly.entity_id
_entity_poly.type
_entity_poly.pdbx_seq_one_letter_code
_entity_poly.pdbx_strand_id
1 'polypeptide(L)'
;LTMALYASFFGGLFSALVLLFAAPSIAHFTQMFGPPEYFCIAVFGLSIIASISNGNIIKGLLGGLIGIFIALLGQDSVSGTLRFTFGVRRLGAGIPLIVTLVGLFAIAELLSRSDYNPRTDATRKQHLKLDHEKLSWGELKRCLKTMTISSVIGTIVGAIPGTGGGIAAFISYDQAKKTSKYRDHFGHGEIEGVSATESANNATTGSTLIPLTDRKST
;
A
#
# COMPACT_ATOMS: atom_id res chain seq x y z
N LEU A 1 5.00 16.09 6.85
CA LEU A 1 6.28 15.39 6.70
C LEU A 1 6.74 14.76 8.02
N THR A 2 6.78 15.53 9.13
CA THR A 2 7.25 15.08 10.44
C THR A 2 6.48 13.83 10.93
N MET A 3 5.13 13.83 10.79
CA MET A 3 4.32 12.67 11.18
C MET A 3 4.66 11.41 10.36
N ALA A 4 4.92 11.55 9.06
CA ALA A 4 5.32 10.43 8.21
C ALA A 4 6.64 9.80 8.70
N LEU A 5 7.63 10.62 9.09
CA LEU A 5 8.89 10.12 9.63
C LEU A 5 8.72 9.35 10.93
N TYR A 6 7.93 9.87 11.88
CA TYR A 6 7.65 9.16 13.14
C TYR A 6 6.90 7.85 12.90
N ALA A 7 5.90 7.86 12.02
CA ALA A 7 5.12 6.66 11.69
C ALA A 7 5.97 5.61 10.98
N SER A 8 6.84 6.02 10.05
CA SER A 8 7.78 5.12 9.37
C SER A 8 8.79 4.51 10.34
N PHE A 9 9.36 5.32 11.23
CA PHE A 9 10.28 4.83 12.27
C PHE A 9 9.58 3.83 13.19
N PHE A 10 8.37 4.15 13.65
CA PHE A 10 7.58 3.28 14.53
C PHE A 10 7.25 1.95 13.85
N GLY A 11 6.76 1.99 12.61
CA GLY A 11 6.43 0.80 11.82
C GLY A 11 7.65 -0.08 11.56
N GLY A 12 8.78 0.53 11.20
CA GLY A 12 10.05 -0.18 10.99
C GLY A 12 10.59 -0.83 12.25
N LEU A 13 10.57 -0.12 13.39
CA LEU A 13 10.97 -0.67 14.68
C LEU A 13 10.06 -1.83 15.10
N PHE A 14 8.74 -1.66 14.95
CA PHE A 14 7.76 -2.71 15.23
C PHE A 14 8.05 -3.95 14.39
N SER A 15 8.30 -3.78 13.10
CA SER A 15 8.64 -4.86 12.16
C SER A 15 9.93 -5.60 12.54
N ALA A 16 10.95 -4.86 12.95
CA ALA A 16 12.21 -5.44 13.41
C ALA A 16 12.02 -6.30 14.67
N LEU A 17 11.21 -5.83 15.62
CA LEU A 17 10.87 -6.59 16.83
C LEU A 17 10.08 -7.86 16.49
N VAL A 18 9.11 -7.77 15.59
CA VAL A 18 8.35 -8.93 15.12
C VAL A 18 9.26 -9.93 14.41
N LEU A 19 10.15 -9.46 13.54
CA LEU A 19 11.12 -10.33 12.87
C LEU A 19 11.99 -11.07 13.89
N LEU A 20 12.46 -10.39 14.92
CA LEU A 20 13.33 -10.97 15.94
C LEU A 20 12.63 -12.05 16.79
N PHE A 21 11.39 -11.79 17.21
CA PHE A 21 10.71 -12.66 18.19
C PHE A 21 9.68 -13.62 17.58
N ALA A 22 9.06 -13.25 16.48
CA ALA A 22 7.93 -13.99 15.91
C ALA A 22 8.24 -14.65 14.55
N ALA A 23 9.43 -14.44 13.97
CA ALA A 23 9.75 -14.96 12.65
C ALA A 23 9.49 -16.47 12.49
N PRO A 24 9.92 -17.37 13.40
CA PRO A 24 9.70 -18.81 13.23
C PRO A 24 8.23 -19.17 13.19
N SER A 25 7.42 -18.57 14.08
CA SER A 25 5.98 -18.85 14.16
C SER A 25 5.22 -18.34 12.93
N ILE A 26 5.59 -17.17 12.43
CA ILE A 26 4.96 -16.58 11.24
C ILE A 26 5.37 -17.34 9.99
N ALA A 27 6.63 -17.79 9.86
CA ALA A 27 7.09 -18.58 8.74
C ALA A 27 6.27 -19.86 8.58
N HIS A 28 6.03 -20.58 9.67
CA HIS A 28 5.19 -21.77 9.63
C HIS A 28 3.75 -21.46 9.17
N PHE A 29 3.17 -20.36 9.64
CA PHE A 29 1.82 -19.94 9.23
C PHE A 29 1.73 -19.58 7.74
N THR A 30 2.74 -18.88 7.19
CA THR A 30 2.72 -18.46 5.78
C THR A 30 2.85 -19.60 4.78
N GLN A 31 3.43 -20.73 5.19
CA GLN A 31 3.52 -21.95 4.35
C GLN A 31 2.16 -22.64 4.18
N MET A 32 1.19 -22.35 5.04
CA MET A 32 -0.16 -22.92 4.93
C MET A 32 -1.00 -22.24 3.84
N PHE A 33 -0.53 -21.10 3.27
CA PHE A 33 -1.25 -20.40 2.21
C PHE A 33 -1.08 -21.08 0.86
N GLY A 34 -2.18 -21.57 0.33
CA GLY A 34 -2.25 -22.14 -1.01
C GLY A 34 -2.93 -21.22 -2.03
N PRO A 35 -3.12 -21.67 -3.27
CA PRO A 35 -3.79 -20.91 -4.32
C PRO A 35 -5.17 -20.36 -3.95
N PRO A 36 -6.04 -21.09 -3.20
CA PRO A 36 -7.34 -20.55 -2.77
C PRO A 36 -7.22 -19.33 -1.86
N GLU A 37 -6.26 -19.34 -0.92
CA GLU A 37 -6.05 -18.23 0.01
C GLU A 37 -5.55 -16.99 -0.73
N TYR A 38 -4.65 -17.16 -1.71
CA TYR A 38 -4.20 -16.07 -2.59
C TYR A 38 -5.35 -15.48 -3.40
N PHE A 39 -6.27 -16.30 -3.90
CA PHE A 39 -7.46 -15.81 -4.59
C PHE A 39 -8.34 -14.96 -3.65
N CYS A 40 -8.60 -15.44 -2.43
CA CYS A 40 -9.36 -14.69 -1.45
C CYS A 40 -8.72 -13.33 -1.11
N ILE A 41 -7.39 -13.30 -0.99
CA ILE A 41 -6.64 -12.06 -0.75
C ILE A 41 -6.77 -11.10 -1.94
N ALA A 42 -6.71 -11.60 -3.16
CA ALA A 42 -6.89 -10.78 -4.36
C ALA A 42 -8.31 -10.17 -4.42
N VAL A 43 -9.34 -10.96 -4.15
CA VAL A 43 -10.73 -10.48 -4.08
C VAL A 43 -10.91 -9.45 -2.96
N PHE A 44 -10.31 -9.70 -1.79
CA PHE A 44 -10.31 -8.74 -0.69
C PHE A 44 -9.62 -7.43 -1.06
N GLY A 45 -8.45 -7.49 -1.71
CA GLY A 45 -7.75 -6.30 -2.23
C GLY A 45 -8.61 -5.49 -3.20
N LEU A 46 -9.30 -6.16 -4.14
CA LEU A 46 -10.22 -5.51 -5.05
C LEU A 46 -11.42 -4.86 -4.33
N SER A 47 -11.94 -5.48 -3.28
CA SER A 47 -13.02 -4.91 -2.49
C SER A 47 -12.62 -3.62 -1.77
N ILE A 48 -11.36 -3.53 -1.34
CA ILE A 48 -10.80 -2.32 -0.73
C ILE A 48 -10.71 -1.19 -1.75
N ILE A 49 -10.34 -1.48 -3.00
CA ILE A 49 -10.31 -0.48 -4.08
C ILE A 49 -11.70 0.18 -4.24
N ALA A 50 -12.76 -0.62 -4.20
CA ALA A 50 -14.12 -0.11 -4.25
C ALA A 50 -14.44 0.84 -3.06
N SER A 51 -13.95 0.51 -1.86
CA SER A 51 -14.13 1.33 -0.65
C SER A 51 -13.39 2.67 -0.71
N ILE A 52 -12.20 2.70 -1.32
CA ILE A 52 -11.34 3.90 -1.38
C ILE A 52 -11.73 4.85 -2.52
N SER A 53 -12.52 4.39 -3.49
CA SER A 53 -12.84 5.11 -4.74
C SER A 53 -13.77 6.33 -4.58
N ASN A 54 -13.75 7.03 -3.44
CA ASN A 54 -14.41 8.34 -3.20
C ASN A 54 -15.80 8.49 -3.86
N GLY A 55 -16.69 7.51 -3.66
CA GLY A 55 -18.07 7.55 -4.13
C GLY A 55 -18.29 7.17 -5.59
N ASN A 56 -17.23 6.89 -6.37
CA ASN A 56 -17.38 6.40 -7.76
C ASN A 56 -16.84 4.98 -7.91
N ILE A 57 -17.61 4.02 -7.41
CA ILE A 57 -17.28 2.59 -7.44
C ILE A 57 -16.93 2.09 -8.84
N ILE A 58 -17.64 2.60 -9.87
CA ILE A 58 -17.42 2.18 -11.27
C ILE A 58 -16.01 2.54 -11.73
N LYS A 59 -15.53 3.76 -11.42
CA LYS A 59 -14.17 4.17 -11.77
C LYS A 59 -13.11 3.33 -11.04
N GLY A 60 -13.35 3.02 -9.77
CA GLY A 60 -12.47 2.16 -8.99
C GLY A 60 -12.39 0.74 -9.57
N LEU A 61 -13.52 0.14 -9.90
CA LEU A 61 -13.58 -1.18 -10.52
C LEU A 61 -12.92 -1.21 -11.89
N LEU A 62 -13.14 -0.19 -12.73
CA LEU A 62 -12.46 -0.08 -14.04
C LEU A 62 -10.93 0.02 -13.86
N GLY A 63 -10.46 0.82 -12.88
CA GLY A 63 -9.04 0.89 -12.54
C GLY A 63 -8.49 -0.46 -12.10
N GLY A 64 -9.23 -1.18 -11.25
CA GLY A 64 -8.86 -2.54 -10.81
C GLY A 64 -8.80 -3.54 -11.98
N LEU A 65 -9.76 -3.51 -12.90
CA LEU A 65 -9.76 -4.35 -14.10
C LEU A 65 -8.56 -4.06 -15.01
N ILE A 66 -8.23 -2.78 -15.21
CA ILE A 66 -7.02 -2.39 -15.98
C ILE A 66 -5.76 -2.92 -15.27
N GLY A 67 -5.68 -2.81 -13.93
CA GLY A 67 -4.57 -3.35 -13.16
C GLY A 67 -4.43 -4.87 -13.31
N ILE A 68 -5.54 -5.62 -13.24
CA ILE A 68 -5.56 -7.07 -13.47
C ILE A 68 -5.11 -7.38 -14.91
N PHE A 69 -5.61 -6.66 -15.89
CA PHE A 69 -5.19 -6.87 -17.29
C PHE A 69 -3.68 -6.69 -17.48
N ILE A 70 -3.11 -5.63 -16.89
CA ILE A 70 -1.66 -5.40 -16.92
C ILE A 70 -0.91 -6.54 -16.20
N ALA A 71 -1.41 -7.04 -15.08
CA ALA A 71 -0.80 -8.13 -14.33
C ALA A 71 -0.86 -9.48 -15.06
N LEU A 72 -1.83 -9.67 -15.97
CA LEU A 72 -1.96 -10.89 -16.78
C LEU A 72 -1.01 -10.92 -18.01
N LEU A 73 -0.35 -9.80 -18.32
CA LEU A 73 0.64 -9.76 -19.41
C LEU A 73 1.89 -10.56 -19.04
N GLY A 74 2.33 -11.46 -19.90
CA GLY A 74 3.56 -12.21 -19.73
C GLY A 74 3.36 -13.70 -19.55
N GLN A 75 4.32 -14.34 -18.90
CA GLN A 75 4.31 -15.79 -18.65
C GLN A 75 3.52 -16.11 -17.38
N ASP A 76 2.57 -17.01 -17.50
CA ASP A 76 1.86 -17.56 -16.35
C ASP A 76 2.81 -18.40 -15.49
N SER A 77 2.89 -18.07 -14.21
CA SER A 77 3.78 -18.74 -13.26
C SER A 77 3.41 -20.22 -12.97
N VAL A 78 2.18 -20.60 -13.24
CA VAL A 78 1.69 -21.97 -13.00
C VAL A 78 1.85 -22.85 -14.24
N SER A 79 1.34 -22.39 -15.40
CA SER A 79 1.31 -23.17 -16.63
C SER A 79 2.51 -22.92 -17.55
N GLY A 80 3.29 -21.87 -17.31
CA GLY A 80 4.40 -21.46 -18.18
C GLY A 80 3.96 -20.86 -19.52
N THR A 81 2.65 -20.77 -19.77
CA THR A 81 2.13 -20.25 -21.04
C THR A 81 2.24 -18.74 -21.15
N LEU A 82 2.55 -18.23 -22.34
CA LEU A 82 2.58 -16.80 -22.61
C LEU A 82 1.16 -16.26 -22.80
N ARG A 83 0.81 -15.21 -22.04
CA ARG A 83 -0.50 -14.56 -22.10
C ARG A 83 -0.36 -13.12 -22.60
N PHE A 84 -1.18 -12.73 -23.56
CA PHE A 84 -1.30 -11.36 -24.08
C PHE A 84 0.02 -10.71 -24.50
N THR A 85 0.97 -11.50 -25.00
CA THR A 85 2.28 -10.99 -25.47
C THR A 85 2.25 -10.43 -26.88
N PHE A 86 1.18 -10.67 -27.63
CA PHE A 86 0.97 -10.17 -29.01
C PHE A 86 2.19 -10.38 -29.95
N GLY A 87 2.96 -11.44 -29.72
CA GLY A 87 4.19 -11.73 -30.46
C GLY A 87 5.41 -10.89 -30.07
N VAL A 88 5.28 -9.99 -29.11
CA VAL A 88 6.38 -9.17 -28.62
C VAL A 88 7.16 -9.92 -27.54
N ARG A 89 8.38 -10.34 -27.87
CA ARG A 89 9.26 -11.12 -26.99
C ARG A 89 9.50 -10.49 -25.60
N ARG A 90 9.61 -9.16 -25.56
CA ARG A 90 9.84 -8.40 -24.32
C ARG A 90 8.66 -8.48 -23.34
N LEU A 91 7.44 -8.65 -23.84
CA LEU A 91 6.26 -8.81 -23.01
C LEU A 91 6.17 -10.20 -22.36
N GLY A 92 6.99 -11.17 -22.78
CA GLY A 92 7.04 -12.48 -22.17
C GLY A 92 7.46 -12.46 -20.70
N ALA A 93 8.30 -11.50 -20.30
CA ALA A 93 8.70 -11.30 -18.89
C ALA A 93 7.63 -10.57 -18.03
N GLY A 94 6.50 -10.18 -18.64
CA GLY A 94 5.51 -9.32 -18.00
C GLY A 94 5.95 -7.86 -17.87
N ILE A 95 5.10 -7.04 -17.25
CA ILE A 95 5.42 -5.65 -16.95
C ILE A 95 5.73 -5.56 -15.45
N PRO A 96 6.95 -5.17 -15.05
CA PRO A 96 7.30 -5.04 -13.64
C PRO A 96 6.39 -4.05 -12.92
N LEU A 97 5.96 -4.39 -11.70
CA LEU A 97 5.05 -3.56 -10.89
C LEU A 97 5.56 -2.12 -10.73
N ILE A 98 6.86 -1.95 -10.48
CA ILE A 98 7.47 -0.63 -10.31
C ILE A 98 7.31 0.21 -11.58
N VAL A 99 7.55 -0.38 -12.75
CA VAL A 99 7.40 0.33 -14.05
C VAL A 99 5.95 0.73 -14.26
N THR A 100 5.00 -0.17 -13.95
CA THR A 100 3.56 0.10 -14.03
C THR A 100 3.16 1.26 -13.12
N LEU A 101 3.57 1.22 -11.85
CA LEU A 101 3.24 2.27 -10.88
C LEU A 101 3.82 3.62 -11.29
N VAL A 102 5.12 3.67 -11.62
CA VAL A 102 5.77 4.93 -12.05
C VAL A 102 5.09 5.47 -13.32
N GLY A 103 4.80 4.60 -14.30
CA GLY A 103 4.12 4.99 -15.53
C GLY A 103 2.73 5.55 -15.28
N LEU A 104 1.89 4.88 -14.49
CA LEU A 104 0.53 5.32 -14.18
C LEU A 104 0.53 6.63 -13.37
N PHE A 105 1.38 6.75 -12.36
CA PHE A 105 1.46 7.99 -11.58
C PHE A 105 2.01 9.15 -12.39
N ALA A 106 3.04 8.94 -13.21
CA ALA A 106 3.59 9.99 -14.07
C ALA A 106 2.54 10.46 -15.10
N ILE A 107 1.81 9.54 -15.74
CA ILE A 107 0.76 9.89 -16.69
C ILE A 107 -0.38 10.63 -15.99
N ALA A 108 -0.83 10.16 -14.82
CA ALA A 108 -1.88 10.81 -14.06
C ALA A 108 -1.48 12.25 -13.67
N GLU A 109 -0.24 12.45 -13.23
CA GLU A 109 0.27 13.78 -12.88
C GLU A 109 0.38 14.69 -14.09
N LEU A 110 0.87 14.19 -15.24
CA LEU A 110 0.95 14.95 -16.48
C LEU A 110 -0.44 15.37 -16.99
N LEU A 111 -1.42 14.45 -16.97
CA LEU A 111 -2.80 14.75 -17.35
C LEU A 111 -3.43 15.77 -16.40
N SER A 112 -3.21 15.63 -15.11
CA SER A 112 -3.69 16.60 -14.10
C SER A 112 -3.11 18.00 -14.32
N ARG A 113 -1.84 18.08 -14.75
CA ARG A 113 -1.19 19.35 -15.05
C ARG A 113 -1.58 19.95 -16.40
N SER A 114 -2.07 19.16 -17.35
CA SER A 114 -2.53 19.67 -18.64
C SER A 114 -3.80 20.53 -18.51
N ASP A 115 -4.61 20.27 -17.48
CA ASP A 115 -5.78 21.09 -17.11
C ASP A 115 -5.41 22.30 -16.23
N TYR A 116 -4.11 22.60 -16.09
CA TYR A 116 -3.61 23.66 -15.25
C TYR A 116 -4.06 25.05 -15.73
N ASN A 117 -4.91 25.71 -14.93
CA ASN A 117 -5.29 27.09 -15.12
C ASN A 117 -4.49 27.99 -14.14
N PRO A 118 -3.53 28.80 -14.64
CA PRO A 118 -2.68 29.64 -13.78
C PRO A 118 -3.42 30.60 -12.87
N ARG A 119 -4.67 30.97 -13.24
CA ARG A 119 -5.48 31.95 -12.49
C ARG A 119 -6.11 31.37 -11.23
N THR A 120 -6.39 30.06 -11.21
CA THR A 120 -6.97 29.37 -10.03
C THR A 120 -5.90 28.97 -9.01
N ASP A 121 -4.65 28.79 -9.44
CA ASP A 121 -3.57 28.32 -8.57
C ASP A 121 -2.77 29.43 -7.88
N ALA A 122 -2.93 30.67 -8.27
CA ALA A 122 -2.35 31.80 -7.51
C ALA A 122 -2.89 31.84 -6.07
N THR A 123 -4.16 31.46 -5.87
CA THR A 123 -4.79 31.34 -4.56
C THR A 123 -4.32 30.09 -3.80
N ARG A 124 -3.98 29.01 -4.50
CA ARG A 124 -3.52 27.75 -3.89
C ARG A 124 -2.05 27.80 -3.44
N LYS A 125 -1.21 28.56 -4.18
CA LYS A 125 0.21 28.79 -3.79
C LYS A 125 0.37 29.59 -2.49
N GLN A 126 -0.62 30.42 -2.13
CA GLN A 126 -0.59 31.15 -0.86
C GLN A 126 -0.75 30.25 0.37
N HIS A 127 -1.32 29.03 0.22
CA HIS A 127 -1.48 28.06 1.31
C HIS A 127 -0.35 27.03 1.43
N LEU A 128 0.61 27.02 0.48
CA LEU A 128 1.82 26.21 0.58
C LEU A 128 2.94 26.97 1.34
N LYS A 129 2.60 27.69 2.39
CA LYS A 129 3.58 27.94 3.42
C LYS A 129 3.91 26.59 4.01
N LEU A 130 5.12 26.10 3.77
CA LEU A 130 5.72 25.04 4.54
C LEU A 130 5.90 25.60 5.97
N ASP A 131 4.80 25.72 6.70
CA ASP A 131 4.86 25.90 8.11
C ASP A 131 5.59 24.66 8.63
N HIS A 132 6.73 24.89 9.23
CA HIS A 132 7.40 23.89 10.08
C HIS A 132 6.54 23.69 11.34
N GLU A 133 5.28 23.27 11.14
CA GLU A 133 4.44 22.87 12.26
C GLU A 133 5.13 21.71 12.96
N LYS A 134 5.68 22.03 14.09
CA LYS A 134 6.24 21.03 15.00
C LYS A 134 5.07 20.17 15.45
N LEU A 135 5.14 18.89 15.13
CA LEU A 135 4.16 17.91 15.59
C LEU A 135 4.01 18.04 17.13
N SER A 136 2.79 18.27 17.57
CA SER A 136 2.48 18.36 19.00
C SER A 136 2.55 16.97 19.65
N TRP A 137 2.98 16.90 20.92
CA TRP A 137 2.91 15.66 21.71
C TRP A 137 1.49 15.07 21.76
N GLY A 138 0.46 15.93 21.77
CA GLY A 138 -0.94 15.52 21.72
C GLY A 138 -1.31 14.80 20.44
N GLU A 139 -0.85 15.31 19.31
CA GLU A 139 -1.06 14.70 17.99
C GLU A 139 -0.33 13.36 17.85
N LEU A 140 0.90 13.28 18.33
CA LEU A 140 1.65 12.03 18.33
C LEU A 140 0.95 10.96 19.18
N LYS A 141 0.51 11.30 20.39
CA LYS A 141 -0.25 10.39 21.27
C LYS A 141 -1.56 9.93 20.62
N ARG A 142 -2.27 10.84 19.94
CA ARG A 142 -3.49 10.52 19.20
C ARG A 142 -3.23 9.46 18.12
N CYS A 143 -2.14 9.60 17.38
CA CYS A 143 -1.78 8.69 16.30
C CYS A 143 -1.15 7.38 16.77
N LEU A 144 -0.70 7.27 18.03
CA LEU A 144 -0.01 6.09 18.52
C LEU A 144 -0.86 4.81 18.42
N LYS A 145 -2.16 4.90 18.74
CA LYS A 145 -3.10 3.79 18.59
C LYS A 145 -3.22 3.37 17.13
N THR A 146 -3.37 4.33 16.23
CA THR A 146 -3.46 4.10 14.79
C THR A 146 -2.17 3.47 14.27
N MET A 147 -1.01 3.99 14.63
CA MET A 147 0.29 3.43 14.26
C MET A 147 0.45 1.98 14.72
N THR A 148 0.05 1.66 15.96
CA THR A 148 0.14 0.30 16.50
C THR A 148 -0.76 -0.68 15.71
N ILE A 149 -2.04 -0.34 15.52
CA ILE A 149 -2.97 -1.17 14.75
C ILE A 149 -2.48 -1.35 13.32
N SER A 150 -2.02 -0.28 12.69
CA SER A 150 -1.53 -0.30 11.32
C SER A 150 -0.24 -1.10 11.19
N SER A 151 0.64 -1.07 12.18
CA SER A 151 1.85 -1.90 12.20
C SER A 151 1.52 -3.39 12.32
N VAL A 152 0.51 -3.75 13.12
CA VAL A 152 0.02 -5.14 13.18
C VAL A 152 -0.55 -5.57 11.83
N ILE A 153 -1.40 -4.74 11.21
CA ILE A 153 -1.93 -5.02 9.87
C ILE A 153 -0.80 -5.17 8.86
N GLY A 154 0.17 -4.24 8.88
CA GLY A 154 1.35 -4.27 8.02
C GLY A 154 2.14 -5.57 8.16
N THR A 155 2.36 -6.00 9.40
CA THR A 155 3.05 -7.25 9.69
C THR A 155 2.30 -8.48 9.15
N ILE A 156 1.00 -8.58 9.39
CA ILE A 156 0.17 -9.70 8.91
C ILE A 156 0.15 -9.73 7.39
N VAL A 157 -0.13 -8.60 6.75
CA VAL A 157 -0.16 -8.50 5.29
C VAL A 157 1.22 -8.75 4.69
N GLY A 158 2.28 -8.19 5.28
CA GLY A 158 3.65 -8.39 4.81
C GLY A 158 4.15 -9.83 4.92
N ALA A 159 3.64 -10.59 5.88
CA ALA A 159 3.96 -12.01 6.01
C ALA A 159 3.37 -12.86 4.85
N ILE A 160 2.35 -12.36 4.17
CA ILE A 160 1.74 -13.04 3.02
C ILE A 160 2.60 -12.78 1.77
N PRO A 161 3.18 -13.82 1.14
CA PRO A 161 4.04 -13.63 -0.01
C PRO A 161 3.32 -12.92 -1.17
N GLY A 162 3.95 -11.90 -1.73
CA GLY A 162 3.44 -11.19 -2.91
C GLY A 162 2.45 -10.05 -2.64
N THR A 163 2.02 -9.81 -1.41
CA THR A 163 1.05 -8.74 -1.10
C THR A 163 1.68 -7.34 -1.07
N GLY A 164 2.87 -7.19 -0.51
CA GLY A 164 3.62 -5.94 -0.47
C GLY A 164 3.03 -4.83 0.42
N GLY A 165 3.84 -3.80 0.66
CA GLY A 165 3.49 -2.68 1.55
C GLY A 165 2.32 -1.82 1.06
N GLY A 166 2.08 -1.75 -0.26
CA GLY A 166 0.97 -0.99 -0.81
C GLY A 166 -0.39 -1.47 -0.33
N ILE A 167 -0.62 -2.79 -0.35
CA ILE A 167 -1.88 -3.39 0.14
C ILE A 167 -2.05 -3.11 1.63
N ALA A 168 -0.99 -3.29 2.41
CA ALA A 168 -1.01 -3.00 3.85
C ALA A 168 -1.36 -1.54 4.15
N ALA A 169 -0.79 -0.60 3.39
CA ALA A 169 -1.06 0.82 3.52
C ALA A 169 -2.54 1.15 3.25
N PHE A 170 -3.13 0.59 2.20
CA PHE A 170 -4.54 0.80 1.86
C PHE A 170 -5.49 0.22 2.91
N ILE A 171 -5.24 -1.01 3.36
CA ILE A 171 -6.05 -1.65 4.42
C ILE A 171 -6.00 -0.80 5.69
N SER A 172 -4.81 -0.36 6.08
CA SER A 172 -4.61 0.43 7.29
C SER A 172 -5.24 1.81 7.20
N TYR A 173 -5.19 2.46 6.02
CA TYR A 173 -5.88 3.71 5.78
C TYR A 173 -7.39 3.58 5.93
N ASP A 174 -7.99 2.57 5.30
CA ASP A 174 -9.43 2.30 5.38
C ASP A 174 -9.86 2.00 6.83
N GLN A 175 -9.08 1.18 7.54
CA GLN A 175 -9.29 0.88 8.94
C GLN A 175 -9.22 2.14 9.83
N ALA A 176 -8.19 2.96 9.64
CA ALA A 176 -8.02 4.21 10.38
C ALA A 176 -9.18 5.16 10.12
N LYS A 177 -9.59 5.34 8.85
CA LYS A 177 -10.72 6.17 8.47
C LYS A 177 -12.03 5.73 9.13
N LYS A 178 -12.29 4.40 9.18
CA LYS A 178 -13.50 3.85 9.80
C LYS A 178 -13.55 4.03 11.32
N THR A 179 -12.41 4.01 11.97
CA THR A 179 -12.33 4.06 13.45
C THR A 179 -12.01 5.44 14.00
N SER A 180 -11.55 6.37 13.16
CA SER A 180 -11.21 7.73 13.58
C SER A 180 -12.45 8.57 13.89
N LYS A 181 -12.31 9.45 14.88
CA LYS A 181 -13.27 10.53 15.14
C LYS A 181 -13.23 11.63 14.06
N TYR A 182 -12.15 11.69 13.29
CA TYR A 182 -11.88 12.70 12.25
C TYR A 182 -12.05 12.14 10.83
N ARG A 183 -12.88 11.12 10.66
CA ARG A 183 -13.04 10.39 9.40
C ARG A 183 -13.34 11.29 8.19
N ASP A 184 -14.05 12.40 8.41
CA ASP A 184 -14.45 13.33 7.35
C ASP A 184 -13.27 14.20 6.85
N HIS A 185 -12.16 14.26 7.61
CA HIS A 185 -10.94 14.95 7.22
C HIS A 185 -9.95 14.06 6.44
N PHE A 186 -10.22 12.75 6.35
CA PHE A 186 -9.39 11.85 5.55
C PHE A 186 -9.46 12.22 4.07
N GLY A 187 -8.30 12.33 3.42
CA GLY A 187 -8.15 12.88 2.08
C GLY A 187 -7.88 14.39 2.05
N HIS A 188 -7.96 15.08 3.18
CA HIS A 188 -7.75 16.52 3.31
C HIS A 188 -6.63 16.88 4.31
N GLY A 189 -5.64 15.98 4.48
CA GLY A 189 -4.48 16.23 5.33
C GLY A 189 -4.57 15.69 6.76
N GLU A 190 -5.53 14.79 7.06
CA GLU A 190 -5.62 14.16 8.38
C GLU A 190 -4.39 13.32 8.69
N ILE A 191 -3.72 13.64 9.81
CA ILE A 191 -2.45 13.02 10.22
C ILE A 191 -2.60 11.53 10.59
N GLU A 192 -3.78 11.09 11.05
CA GLU A 192 -4.06 9.68 11.30
C GLU A 192 -4.01 8.85 10.02
N GLY A 193 -4.44 9.42 8.87
CA GLY A 193 -4.34 8.75 7.58
C GLY A 193 -2.89 8.54 7.16
N VAL A 194 -2.05 9.57 7.30
CA VAL A 194 -0.61 9.47 7.01
C VAL A 194 0.06 8.49 7.95
N SER A 195 -0.25 8.55 9.25
CA SER A 195 0.35 7.65 10.24
C SER A 195 -0.02 6.19 10.00
N ALA A 196 -1.25 5.92 9.57
CA ALA A 196 -1.70 4.58 9.24
C ALA A 196 -0.95 3.99 8.05
N THR A 197 -0.88 4.72 6.95
CA THR A 197 -0.24 4.24 5.72
C THR A 197 1.25 4.03 5.91
N GLU A 198 1.95 4.97 6.53
CA GLU A 198 3.39 4.91 6.72
C GLU A 198 3.81 3.82 7.71
N SER A 199 3.13 3.71 8.85
CA SER A 199 3.48 2.65 9.80
C SER A 199 3.16 1.26 9.27
N ALA A 200 2.05 1.06 8.53
CA ALA A 200 1.76 -0.21 7.91
C ALA A 200 2.77 -0.58 6.83
N ASN A 201 3.08 0.36 5.92
CA ASN A 201 4.04 0.13 4.85
C ASN A 201 5.41 -0.27 5.39
N ASN A 202 5.91 0.43 6.40
CA ASN A 202 7.20 0.12 7.01
C ASN A 202 7.16 -1.16 7.88
N ALA A 203 6.03 -1.47 8.49
CA ALA A 203 5.86 -2.72 9.24
C ALA A 203 5.86 -3.97 8.35
N THR A 204 5.59 -3.87 7.04
CA THR A 204 5.72 -5.01 6.13
C THR A 204 7.17 -5.42 5.88
N THR A 205 8.13 -4.51 6.05
CA THR A 205 9.52 -4.71 5.63
C THR A 205 10.18 -5.93 6.27
N GLY A 206 10.06 -6.08 7.59
CA GLY A 206 10.60 -7.26 8.29
C GLY A 206 9.77 -8.51 8.04
N SER A 207 8.45 -8.39 8.01
CA SER A 207 7.58 -9.56 7.82
C SER A 207 7.66 -10.17 6.43
N THR A 208 7.94 -9.39 5.39
CA THR A 208 8.21 -9.92 4.03
C THR A 208 9.50 -10.73 3.93
N LEU A 209 10.43 -10.55 4.86
CA LEU A 209 11.67 -11.34 4.91
C LEU A 209 11.44 -12.73 5.55
N ILE A 210 10.38 -12.90 6.34
CA ILE A 210 10.11 -14.14 7.07
C ILE A 210 10.02 -15.37 6.15
N PRO A 211 9.23 -15.34 5.06
CA PRO A 211 9.18 -16.47 4.12
C PRO A 211 10.50 -16.74 3.39
N LEU A 212 11.39 -15.74 3.30
CA LEU A 212 12.68 -15.85 2.63
C LEU A 212 13.76 -16.51 3.53
N THR A 213 13.66 -16.29 4.83
CA THR A 213 14.63 -16.88 5.77
C THR A 213 14.49 -18.39 5.91
N ASP A 214 13.30 -18.92 5.70
CA ASP A 214 13.02 -20.35 5.82
C ASP A 214 13.45 -21.18 4.60
N ARG A 215 13.57 -20.56 3.40
CA ARG A 215 14.07 -21.25 2.19
C ARG A 215 15.54 -21.70 2.25
N LYS A 216 16.30 -21.31 3.26
CA LYS A 216 17.71 -21.70 3.43
C LYS A 216 17.93 -22.93 4.29
N SER A 217 16.87 -23.51 4.85
CA SER A 217 16.92 -24.69 5.73
C SER A 217 16.52 -26.01 5.06
N THR A 218 16.27 -25.98 3.75
CA THR A 218 16.06 -27.16 2.89
C THR A 218 17.09 -27.18 1.77
#